data_dfd48cbd9215d6dce7dbed4786022d68
#
_entry.id   dfd48cbd9215d6dce7dbed4786022d68
#
_cell.length_a   1.000
_cell.length_b   1.000
_cell.length_c   1.000
_cell.angle_alpha   90.00
_cell.angle_beta   90.00
_cell.angle_gamma   90.00
#
_symmetry.space_group_name_H-M   'P 1'
#
loop_
_entity.id
_entity.type
_entity.pdbx_description
1 polymer ?
#
loop_
_entity_poly.entity_id
_entity_poly.type
_entity_poly.pdbx_seq_one_letter_code
_entity_poly.pdbx_strand_id
1 'polypeptide(L)'
;TPCILLLRKDRKAEEQIRIARVKRARTSEDLWHAVNYQADFVKPDQLPPHAKWEPLLNSLGSHTIGGFVPLGSLARCVRGIATGANSFFTLSAAEVEKYNLEEDVRPCVVKAAHAPGLVFGQKELRRLIEGGKKAFLLWPNGQMHRLLEEYLRIGEEQGIHLRYLPAHRPCWYMPERRKPAPIWVASFGRGRIRFVLNTAGALNLTTFHGLYPQGLSKAQTAAL
;
A
#
# COMPACT_ATOMS: atom_id res chain seq x y z
N THR A 1 3.88 12.67 4.09
CA THR A 1 4.10 13.92 4.86
C THR A 1 2.90 14.09 5.77
N PRO A 2 3.06 14.24 7.09
CA PRO A 2 1.94 14.52 7.97
C PRO A 2 1.34 15.89 7.61
N CYS A 3 0.03 15.95 7.49
CA CYS A 3 -0.72 17.17 7.29
C CYS A 3 -1.41 17.53 8.61
N ILE A 4 -1.21 18.75 9.10
CA ILE A 4 -1.88 19.25 10.30
C ILE A 4 -2.91 20.27 9.81
N LEU A 5 -4.19 20.02 10.12
CA LEU A 5 -5.28 20.94 9.83
C LEU A 5 -5.61 21.70 11.11
N LEU A 6 -5.39 23.01 11.09
CA LEU A 6 -5.81 23.93 12.15
C LEU A 6 -7.13 24.58 11.76
N LEU A 7 -8.19 24.29 12.50
CA LEU A 7 -9.51 24.90 12.30
C LEU A 7 -9.78 25.91 13.41
N ARG A 8 -10.09 27.13 13.02
CA ARG A 8 -10.59 28.16 13.93
C ARG A 8 -12.11 28.28 13.77
N LYS A 9 -12.86 28.09 14.84
CA LYS A 9 -14.29 28.35 14.85
C LYS A 9 -14.51 29.87 15.03
N ASP A 10 -14.74 30.56 13.93
CA ASP A 10 -15.07 31.97 13.96
C ASP A 10 -16.42 32.22 13.26
N ARG A 11 -17.12 33.29 13.63
CA ARG A 11 -18.44 33.64 13.07
C ARG A 11 -18.35 34.25 11.67
N LYS A 12 -17.15 34.63 11.23
CA LYS A 12 -16.91 35.13 9.86
C LYS A 12 -16.02 34.14 9.14
N ALA A 13 -16.51 33.54 8.05
CA ALA A 13 -15.68 32.76 7.15
C ALA A 13 -14.64 33.71 6.51
N GLU A 14 -13.36 33.33 6.61
CA GLU A 14 -12.34 34.00 5.82
C GLU A 14 -12.55 33.62 4.35
N GLU A 15 -12.40 34.59 3.44
CA GLU A 15 -12.52 34.38 1.99
C GLU A 15 -11.35 33.53 1.43
N GLN A 16 -10.33 33.28 2.24
CA GLN A 16 -9.11 32.59 1.85
C GLN A 16 -8.66 31.59 2.92
N ILE A 17 -8.13 30.48 2.46
CA ILE A 17 -7.51 29.45 3.28
C ILE A 17 -6.01 29.68 3.31
N ARG A 18 -5.40 29.72 4.50
CA ARG A 18 -3.96 29.87 4.68
C ARG A 18 -3.32 28.49 4.64
N ILE A 19 -2.29 28.34 3.80
CA ILE A 19 -1.55 27.08 3.62
C ILE A 19 -0.07 27.35 3.80
N ALA A 20 0.53 26.80 4.83
CA ALA A 20 1.96 26.89 5.07
C ALA A 20 2.66 25.54 4.82
N ARG A 21 3.79 25.57 4.13
CA ARG A 21 4.67 24.40 3.94
C ARG A 21 5.83 24.48 4.91
N VAL A 22 5.84 23.60 5.88
CA VAL A 22 6.92 23.54 6.88
C VAL A 22 7.78 22.31 6.62
N LYS A 23 9.01 22.52 6.17
CA LYS A 23 9.97 21.41 5.94
C LYS A 23 10.40 20.75 7.24
N ARG A 24 10.51 21.51 8.32
CA ARG A 24 10.90 21.05 9.63
C ARG A 24 10.38 22.02 10.69
N ALA A 25 9.54 21.55 11.58
CA ALA A 25 9.14 22.27 12.79
C ALA A 25 9.69 21.51 14.00
N ARG A 26 10.24 22.22 14.97
CA ARG A 26 10.73 21.68 16.25
C ARG A 26 9.76 21.98 17.38
N THR A 27 8.98 23.04 17.24
CA THR A 27 8.03 23.52 18.25
C THR A 27 6.68 23.86 17.60
N SER A 28 5.64 24.00 18.42
CA SER A 28 4.33 24.52 17.98
C SER A 28 4.42 25.96 17.52
N GLU A 29 5.35 26.73 18.06
CA GLU A 29 5.61 28.12 17.69
C GLU A 29 6.15 28.22 16.25
N ASP A 30 7.04 27.29 15.82
CA ASP A 30 7.50 27.22 14.44
C ASP A 30 6.34 27.02 13.46
N LEU A 31 5.37 26.16 13.82
CA LEU A 31 4.18 25.91 13.02
C LEU A 31 3.27 27.14 12.97
N TRP A 32 3.05 27.77 14.12
CA TRP A 32 2.24 28.98 14.24
C TRP A 32 2.83 30.13 13.45
N HIS A 33 4.14 30.33 13.54
CA HIS A 33 4.87 31.33 12.77
C HIS A 33 4.73 31.09 11.25
N ALA A 34 4.93 29.84 10.81
CA ALA A 34 4.80 29.49 9.41
C ALA A 34 3.37 29.80 8.86
N VAL A 35 2.32 29.47 9.62
CA VAL A 35 0.93 29.72 9.22
C VAL A 35 0.60 31.23 9.15
N ASN A 36 1.18 32.03 10.05
CA ASN A 36 0.86 33.46 10.08
C ASN A 36 1.72 34.31 9.16
N TYR A 37 2.96 33.93 8.90
CA TYR A 37 3.92 34.79 8.20
C TYR A 37 4.49 34.19 6.91
N GLN A 38 4.31 32.89 6.65
CA GLN A 38 4.87 32.21 5.48
C GLN A 38 3.81 31.42 4.69
N ALA A 39 2.53 31.66 4.97
CA ALA A 39 1.45 30.94 4.31
C ALA A 39 1.11 31.54 2.96
N ASP A 40 0.83 30.66 2.00
CA ASP A 40 0.15 31.00 0.76
C ASP A 40 -1.36 31.11 1.03
N PHE A 41 -2.06 31.92 0.26
CA PHE A 41 -3.50 32.10 0.35
C PHE A 41 -4.17 31.42 -0.83
N VAL A 42 -5.16 30.57 -0.53
CA VAL A 42 -5.92 29.84 -1.54
C VAL A 42 -7.40 30.10 -1.31
N LYS A 43 -8.14 30.39 -2.37
CA LYS A 43 -9.59 30.55 -2.27
C LYS A 43 -10.27 29.19 -2.10
N PRO A 44 -11.37 29.08 -1.33
CA PRO A 44 -12.09 27.83 -1.12
C PRO A 44 -12.54 27.12 -2.40
N ASP A 45 -12.91 27.89 -3.43
CA ASP A 45 -13.34 27.38 -4.74
C ASP A 45 -12.22 26.68 -5.52
N GLN A 46 -10.96 27.00 -5.22
CA GLN A 46 -9.79 26.33 -5.78
C GLN A 46 -9.49 24.96 -5.13
N LEU A 47 -10.19 24.64 -4.05
CA LEU A 47 -10.02 23.38 -3.29
C LEU A 47 -11.33 22.59 -3.27
N PRO A 48 -11.69 21.87 -4.35
CA PRO A 48 -12.93 21.13 -4.42
C PRO A 48 -13.08 20.13 -3.26
N PRO A 49 -14.24 20.05 -2.59
CA PRO A 49 -14.45 19.24 -1.38
C PRO A 49 -14.13 17.74 -1.55
N HIS A 50 -14.31 17.23 -2.77
CA HIS A 50 -14.13 15.83 -3.10
C HIS A 50 -12.76 15.51 -3.73
N ALA A 51 -11.92 16.50 -3.98
CA ALA A 51 -10.59 16.31 -4.54
C ALA A 51 -9.55 16.07 -3.44
N LYS A 52 -8.48 15.39 -3.79
CA LYS A 52 -7.28 15.34 -2.94
C LYS A 52 -6.54 16.67 -3.06
N TRP A 53 -6.47 17.43 -2.00
CA TRP A 53 -5.86 18.76 -2.01
C TRP A 53 -4.34 18.75 -2.13
N GLU A 54 -3.66 17.70 -1.64
CA GLU A 54 -2.20 17.61 -1.69
C GLU A 54 -1.60 17.79 -3.08
N PRO A 55 -2.11 17.20 -4.17
CA PRO A 55 -1.65 17.47 -5.53
C PRO A 55 -1.90 18.93 -5.96
N LEU A 56 -3.06 19.49 -5.61
CA LEU A 56 -3.41 20.89 -5.93
C LEU A 56 -2.48 21.86 -5.20
N LEU A 57 -2.20 21.62 -3.92
CA LEU A 57 -1.28 22.41 -3.12
C LEU A 57 0.17 22.28 -3.62
N ASN A 58 0.54 21.14 -4.18
CA ASN A 58 1.84 20.94 -4.77
C ASN A 58 1.98 21.62 -6.13
N SER A 59 0.88 21.81 -6.88
CA SER A 59 0.87 22.51 -8.16
C SER A 59 0.98 24.03 -8.01
N LEU A 60 0.68 24.61 -6.87
CA LEU A 60 0.88 26.04 -6.57
C LEU A 60 2.37 26.50 -6.61
N GLY A 61 3.25 25.64 -7.02
CA GLY A 61 4.68 25.91 -7.23
C GLY A 61 5.38 24.88 -8.07
N SER A 62 4.68 23.94 -8.67
CA SER A 62 5.28 22.94 -9.56
C SER A 62 5.12 23.34 -11.02
N HIS A 63 6.24 23.59 -11.67
CA HIS A 63 6.30 23.61 -13.12
C HIS A 63 5.85 22.23 -13.63
N THR A 64 4.81 22.19 -14.45
CA THR A 64 4.53 21.02 -15.30
C THR A 64 5.75 20.81 -16.17
N ILE A 65 6.48 19.74 -15.92
CA ILE A 65 7.62 19.39 -16.78
C ILE A 65 7.01 18.92 -18.10
N GLY A 66 7.23 19.66 -19.17
CA GLY A 66 6.72 19.33 -20.49
C GLY A 66 7.19 17.93 -20.90
N GLY A 67 6.32 17.16 -21.58
CA GLY A 67 6.62 15.80 -22.03
C GLY A 67 6.32 14.68 -21.02
N PHE A 68 5.83 14.99 -19.81
CA PHE A 68 5.39 14.00 -18.85
C PHE A 68 3.87 13.87 -18.80
N VAL A 69 3.39 12.65 -18.60
CA VAL A 69 1.97 12.37 -18.40
C VAL A 69 1.73 11.83 -16.98
N PRO A 70 0.57 12.09 -16.37
CA PRO A 70 0.25 11.54 -15.06
C PRO A 70 0.29 10.01 -15.06
N LEU A 71 0.93 9.40 -14.06
CA LEU A 71 0.98 7.94 -13.92
C LEU A 71 -0.41 7.30 -13.93
N GLY A 72 -1.42 7.99 -13.41
CA GLY A 72 -2.81 7.52 -13.39
C GLY A 72 -3.44 7.35 -14.78
N SER A 73 -2.89 7.98 -15.84
CA SER A 73 -3.31 7.75 -17.23
C SER A 73 -2.71 6.48 -17.82
N LEU A 74 -1.64 5.94 -17.24
CA LEU A 74 -0.92 4.76 -17.73
C LEU A 74 -1.16 3.51 -16.89
N ALA A 75 -1.51 3.66 -15.62
CA ALA A 75 -1.66 2.54 -14.70
C ALA A 75 -2.64 2.84 -13.57
N ARG A 76 -3.39 1.81 -13.16
CA ARG A 76 -4.21 1.87 -11.95
C ARG A 76 -3.37 1.49 -10.74
N CYS A 77 -3.31 2.36 -9.74
CA CYS A 77 -2.66 2.09 -8.46
C CYS A 77 -3.68 1.53 -7.46
N VAL A 78 -3.38 0.38 -6.88
CA VAL A 78 -4.28 -0.31 -5.93
C VAL A 78 -3.50 -0.67 -4.67
N ARG A 79 -4.08 -0.43 -3.50
CA ARG A 79 -3.50 -0.86 -2.22
C ARG A 79 -3.20 -2.35 -2.24
N GLY A 80 -2.10 -2.79 -1.65
CA GLY A 80 -1.80 -4.21 -1.45
C GLY A 80 -2.85 -4.91 -0.58
N ILE A 81 -2.83 -6.24 -0.61
CA ILE A 81 -3.78 -7.09 0.12
C ILE A 81 -3.66 -6.84 1.62
N ALA A 82 -4.77 -6.53 2.27
CA ALA A 82 -4.86 -6.38 3.71
C ALA A 82 -5.44 -7.64 4.33
N THR A 83 -4.66 -8.33 5.15
CA THR A 83 -5.11 -9.58 5.78
C THR A 83 -5.87 -9.35 7.09
N GLY A 84 -5.51 -8.30 7.84
CA GLY A 84 -6.01 -8.07 9.21
C GLY A 84 -5.26 -8.87 10.27
N ALA A 85 -4.49 -9.90 9.85
CA ALA A 85 -3.69 -10.73 10.74
C ALA A 85 -2.54 -11.39 9.97
N ASN A 86 -1.54 -10.59 9.58
CA ASN A 86 -0.43 -11.11 8.78
C ASN A 86 0.26 -12.32 9.42
N SER A 87 0.37 -12.37 10.76
CA SER A 87 0.98 -13.51 11.47
C SER A 87 0.32 -14.84 11.16
N PHE A 88 -0.99 -14.85 10.97
CA PHE A 88 -1.77 -16.05 10.63
C PHE A 88 -1.85 -16.27 9.12
N PHE A 89 -2.21 -15.22 8.36
CA PHE A 89 -2.43 -15.35 6.92
C PHE A 89 -1.16 -15.51 6.08
N THR A 90 0.04 -15.25 6.65
CA THR A 90 1.28 -15.46 5.91
C THR A 90 2.11 -16.57 6.54
N LEU A 91 2.63 -17.46 5.68
CA LEU A 91 3.34 -18.67 6.08
C LEU A 91 4.76 -18.68 5.50
N SER A 92 5.67 -19.31 6.21
CA SER A 92 6.97 -19.79 5.70
C SER A 92 6.80 -21.14 4.99
N ALA A 93 7.80 -21.60 4.25
CA ALA A 93 7.75 -22.92 3.62
C ALA A 93 7.58 -24.04 4.66
N ALA A 94 8.29 -23.95 5.78
CA ALA A 94 8.17 -24.94 6.87
C ALA A 94 6.75 -24.96 7.49
N GLU A 95 6.07 -23.81 7.58
CA GLU A 95 4.67 -23.75 8.04
C GLU A 95 3.73 -24.33 6.99
N VAL A 96 3.96 -24.08 5.70
CA VAL A 96 3.18 -24.68 4.61
C VAL A 96 3.29 -26.20 4.62
N GLU A 97 4.50 -26.73 4.70
CA GLU A 97 4.78 -28.15 4.79
C GLU A 97 4.16 -28.77 6.06
N LYS A 98 4.37 -28.14 7.23
CA LYS A 98 3.84 -28.62 8.51
C LYS A 98 2.33 -28.82 8.49
N TYR A 99 1.60 -27.96 7.81
CA TYR A 99 0.14 -27.99 7.76
C TYR A 99 -0.40 -28.57 6.44
N ASN A 100 0.47 -29.01 5.53
CA ASN A 100 0.13 -29.54 4.20
C ASN A 100 -0.80 -28.60 3.41
N LEU A 101 -0.38 -27.33 3.26
CA LEU A 101 -1.18 -26.25 2.64
C LEU A 101 -0.62 -25.82 1.27
N GLU A 102 0.12 -26.66 0.56
CA GLU A 102 0.79 -26.33 -0.71
C GLU A 102 -0.20 -25.82 -1.77
N GLU A 103 -1.40 -26.38 -1.80
CA GLU A 103 -2.45 -26.00 -2.75
C GLU A 103 -3.23 -24.77 -2.31
N ASP A 104 -3.16 -24.41 -1.01
CA ASP A 104 -3.92 -23.33 -0.37
C ASP A 104 -3.09 -22.08 -0.13
N VAL A 105 -1.96 -21.94 -0.79
CA VAL A 105 -1.12 -20.76 -0.65
C VAL A 105 -0.69 -20.19 -2.00
N ARG A 106 -0.30 -18.91 -1.99
CA ARG A 106 0.33 -18.24 -3.13
C ARG A 106 1.56 -17.47 -2.67
N PRO A 107 2.62 -17.40 -3.51
CA PRO A 107 3.79 -16.60 -3.20
C PRO A 107 3.41 -15.14 -2.93
N CYS A 108 4.00 -14.54 -1.91
CA CYS A 108 3.75 -13.14 -1.56
C CYS A 108 4.96 -12.44 -0.95
N VAL A 109 4.92 -11.11 -0.98
CA VAL A 109 5.88 -10.25 -0.28
C VAL A 109 5.19 -9.53 0.87
N VAL A 110 5.69 -9.78 2.09
CA VAL A 110 5.09 -9.29 3.34
C VAL A 110 5.70 -7.97 3.80
N LYS A 111 7.02 -7.80 3.64
CA LYS A 111 7.77 -6.63 4.11
C LYS A 111 8.52 -5.96 2.96
N ALA A 112 8.66 -4.64 2.99
CA ALA A 112 9.44 -3.89 2.00
C ALA A 112 10.91 -4.34 1.92
N ALA A 113 11.48 -4.77 3.04
CA ALA A 113 12.83 -5.32 3.11
C ALA A 113 13.00 -6.66 2.36
N HIS A 114 11.91 -7.37 2.06
CA HIS A 114 11.95 -8.60 1.28
C HIS A 114 12.18 -8.38 -0.21
N ALA A 115 11.95 -7.16 -0.70
CA ALA A 115 12.20 -6.76 -2.08
C ALA A 115 13.04 -5.48 -2.10
N PRO A 116 14.35 -5.54 -1.76
CA PRO A 116 15.19 -4.36 -1.63
C PRO A 116 15.60 -3.76 -2.99
N GLY A 117 15.61 -4.55 -4.06
CA GLY A 117 16.01 -4.15 -5.41
C GLY A 117 14.89 -3.53 -6.23
N LEU A 118 15.21 -3.25 -7.50
CA LEU A 118 14.25 -2.74 -8.49
C LEU A 118 13.48 -3.87 -9.21
N VAL A 119 13.98 -5.09 -9.13
CA VAL A 119 13.34 -6.28 -9.71
C VAL A 119 13.17 -7.31 -8.61
N PHE A 120 11.99 -7.92 -8.56
CA PHE A 120 11.67 -9.07 -7.72
C PHE A 120 11.30 -10.24 -8.64
N GLY A 121 12.25 -11.14 -8.84
CA GLY A 121 12.12 -12.32 -9.70
C GLY A 121 12.12 -13.62 -8.90
N GLN A 122 12.19 -14.76 -9.62
CA GLN A 122 12.21 -16.08 -9.01
C GLN A 122 13.42 -16.28 -8.07
N LYS A 123 14.55 -15.65 -8.37
CA LYS A 123 15.75 -15.71 -7.55
C LYS A 123 15.52 -15.06 -6.18
N GLU A 124 14.90 -13.88 -6.15
CA GLU A 124 14.57 -13.15 -4.92
C GLU A 124 13.53 -13.90 -4.10
N LEU A 125 12.49 -14.44 -4.75
CA LEU A 125 11.48 -15.28 -4.09
C LEU A 125 12.11 -16.53 -3.47
N ARG A 126 12.95 -17.23 -4.21
CA ARG A 126 13.65 -18.43 -3.71
C ARG A 126 14.51 -18.12 -2.50
N ARG A 127 15.26 -17.01 -2.52
CA ARG A 127 16.04 -16.55 -1.36
C ARG A 127 15.19 -16.29 -0.12
N LEU A 128 13.99 -15.75 -0.28
CA LEU A 128 13.08 -15.56 0.85
C LEU A 128 12.62 -16.89 1.44
N ILE A 129 12.27 -17.83 0.57
CA ILE A 129 11.82 -19.17 0.96
C ILE A 129 12.93 -19.92 1.69
N GLU A 130 14.12 -20.01 1.09
CA GLU A 130 15.30 -20.66 1.66
C GLU A 130 15.76 -19.99 2.96
N GLY A 131 15.57 -18.67 3.08
CA GLY A 131 15.85 -17.90 4.29
C GLY A 131 14.78 -18.04 5.38
N GLY A 132 13.82 -18.96 5.26
CA GLY A 132 12.76 -19.21 6.25
C GLY A 132 11.81 -18.04 6.46
N LYS A 133 11.72 -17.10 5.51
CA LYS A 133 10.82 -15.95 5.63
C LYS A 133 9.39 -16.34 5.29
N LYS A 134 8.43 -15.62 5.86
CA LYS A 134 7.03 -15.72 5.44
C LYS A 134 6.91 -15.19 4.00
N ALA A 135 6.74 -16.09 3.06
CA ALA A 135 6.74 -15.83 1.63
C ALA A 135 5.49 -16.39 0.92
N PHE A 136 4.54 -16.90 1.69
CA PHE A 136 3.29 -17.46 1.19
C PHE A 136 2.10 -16.79 1.88
N LEU A 137 1.07 -16.50 1.12
CA LEU A 137 -0.22 -16.00 1.59
C LEU A 137 -1.23 -17.14 1.54
N LEU A 138 -1.97 -17.37 2.62
CA LEU A 138 -3.10 -18.28 2.64
C LEU A 138 -4.10 -17.86 1.55
N TRP A 139 -4.40 -18.81 0.65
CA TRP A 139 -5.16 -18.56 -0.57
C TRP A 139 -6.00 -19.77 -0.98
N PRO A 140 -6.92 -20.23 -0.12
CA PRO A 140 -7.71 -21.42 -0.38
C PRO A 140 -8.41 -21.34 -1.74
N ASN A 141 -8.43 -22.44 -2.47
CA ASN A 141 -9.03 -22.52 -3.81
C ASN A 141 -10.58 -22.57 -3.79
N GLY A 142 -11.18 -22.64 -2.61
CA GLY A 142 -12.62 -22.74 -2.38
C GLY A 142 -13.07 -24.16 -2.04
N GLN A 143 -12.19 -25.14 -2.15
CA GLN A 143 -12.46 -26.52 -1.68
C GLN A 143 -11.98 -26.65 -0.24
N MET A 144 -12.90 -27.00 0.65
CA MET A 144 -12.55 -27.28 2.02
C MET A 144 -12.10 -28.72 2.14
N HIS A 145 -10.96 -28.94 2.78
CA HIS A 145 -10.41 -30.27 3.10
C HIS A 145 -9.91 -30.29 4.54
N ARG A 146 -9.77 -31.49 5.09
CA ARG A 146 -9.49 -31.71 6.51
C ARG A 146 -8.29 -30.92 7.04
N LEU A 147 -7.18 -30.89 6.31
CA LEU A 147 -5.96 -30.21 6.76
C LEU A 147 -6.12 -28.68 6.78
N LEU A 148 -6.83 -28.12 5.80
CA LEU A 148 -7.19 -26.71 5.81
C LEU A 148 -8.13 -26.39 6.99
N GLU A 149 -9.15 -27.23 7.26
CA GLU A 149 -10.04 -27.06 8.41
C GLU A 149 -9.27 -27.07 9.74
N GLU A 150 -8.31 -28.00 9.89
CA GLU A 150 -7.45 -28.07 11.07
C GLU A 150 -6.62 -26.79 11.24
N TYR A 151 -6.08 -26.23 10.16
CA TYR A 151 -5.36 -24.96 10.21
C TYR A 151 -6.29 -23.78 10.54
N LEU A 152 -7.47 -23.74 9.95
CA LEU A 152 -8.44 -22.67 10.21
C LEU A 152 -8.94 -22.70 11.67
N ARG A 153 -9.11 -23.87 12.26
CA ARG A 153 -9.48 -24.01 13.67
C ARG A 153 -8.45 -23.35 14.59
N ILE A 154 -7.15 -23.46 14.29
CA ILE A 154 -6.11 -22.72 15.02
C ILE A 154 -6.37 -21.22 14.95
N GLY A 155 -6.78 -20.70 13.80
CA GLY A 155 -7.13 -19.29 13.63
C GLY A 155 -8.37 -18.88 14.43
N GLU A 156 -9.36 -19.76 14.54
CA GLU A 156 -10.55 -19.54 15.36
C GLU A 156 -10.21 -19.53 16.84
N GLU A 157 -9.41 -20.47 17.31
CA GLU A 157 -8.92 -20.52 18.69
C GLU A 157 -8.11 -19.27 19.07
N GLN A 158 -7.37 -18.70 18.12
CA GLN A 158 -6.64 -17.44 18.28
C GLN A 158 -7.53 -16.19 18.12
N GLY A 159 -8.80 -16.32 17.85
CA GLY A 159 -9.73 -15.21 17.64
C GLY A 159 -9.44 -14.41 16.34
N ILE A 160 -8.75 -15.00 15.37
CA ILE A 160 -8.43 -14.32 14.09
C ILE A 160 -9.70 -13.96 13.33
N HIS A 161 -10.68 -14.84 13.30
CA HIS A 161 -11.99 -14.65 12.64
C HIS A 161 -12.79 -13.48 13.22
N LEU A 162 -12.54 -13.09 14.49
CA LEU A 162 -13.20 -11.97 15.16
C LEU A 162 -12.53 -10.61 14.89
N ARG A 163 -11.35 -10.59 14.26
CA ARG A 163 -10.67 -9.33 13.94
C ARG A 163 -11.43 -8.56 12.87
N TYR A 164 -11.33 -7.23 12.90
CA TYR A 164 -12.12 -6.36 12.05
C TYR A 164 -12.16 -6.78 10.56
N LEU A 165 -11.02 -6.96 9.90
CA LEU A 165 -11.01 -7.30 8.47
C LEU A 165 -11.52 -8.73 8.21
N PRO A 166 -11.06 -9.79 8.88
CA PRO A 166 -11.62 -11.12 8.73
C PRO A 166 -13.12 -11.18 8.97
N ALA A 167 -13.62 -10.60 10.07
CA ALA A 167 -15.03 -10.62 10.45
C ALA A 167 -15.97 -9.96 9.42
N HIS A 168 -15.44 -9.05 8.58
CA HIS A 168 -16.23 -8.37 7.54
C HIS A 168 -16.09 -9.00 6.14
N ARG A 169 -15.51 -10.20 6.03
CA ARG A 169 -15.43 -10.95 4.78
C ARG A 169 -16.56 -11.98 4.69
N PRO A 170 -17.03 -12.34 3.48
CA PRO A 170 -17.96 -13.44 3.29
C PRO A 170 -17.45 -14.74 3.90
N CYS A 171 -16.14 -15.02 3.74
CA CYS A 171 -15.42 -16.09 4.41
C CYS A 171 -14.21 -15.46 5.11
N TRP A 172 -14.15 -15.55 6.44
CA TRP A 172 -13.13 -14.87 7.25
C TRP A 172 -11.69 -15.19 6.86
N TYR A 173 -11.47 -16.43 6.40
CA TYR A 173 -10.15 -16.95 6.00
C TYR A 173 -9.77 -16.63 4.55
N MET A 174 -10.68 -16.07 3.74
CA MET A 174 -10.39 -15.71 2.35
C MET A 174 -9.93 -14.25 2.26
N PRO A 175 -8.65 -13.97 1.94
CA PRO A 175 -8.21 -12.61 1.66
C PRO A 175 -8.78 -12.10 0.33
N GLU A 176 -8.67 -10.79 0.11
CA GLU A 176 -9.06 -10.17 -1.15
C GLU A 176 -8.41 -10.85 -2.35
N ARG A 177 -9.21 -11.29 -3.33
CA ARG A 177 -8.71 -11.91 -4.56
C ARG A 177 -8.21 -10.86 -5.54
N ARG A 178 -6.94 -10.94 -5.91
CA ARG A 178 -6.30 -10.06 -6.88
C ARG A 178 -5.30 -10.82 -7.73
N LYS A 179 -5.12 -10.36 -8.98
CA LYS A 179 -3.98 -10.79 -9.79
C LYS A 179 -2.69 -10.18 -9.22
N PRO A 180 -1.54 -10.87 -9.32
CA PRO A 180 -0.25 -10.27 -8.98
C PRO A 180 -0.04 -8.98 -9.79
N ALA A 181 0.34 -7.91 -9.10
CA ALA A 181 0.65 -6.66 -9.77
C ALA A 181 2.03 -6.75 -10.45
N PRO A 182 2.17 -6.35 -11.72
CA PRO A 182 3.44 -6.41 -12.42
C PRO A 182 4.48 -5.41 -11.87
N ILE A 183 4.04 -4.33 -11.27
CA ILE A 183 4.91 -3.34 -10.61
C ILE A 183 4.39 -3.08 -9.20
N TRP A 184 5.28 -2.98 -8.26
CA TRP A 184 4.99 -2.56 -6.89
C TRP A 184 5.57 -1.19 -6.61
N VAL A 185 4.84 -0.39 -5.84
CA VAL A 185 5.30 0.89 -5.29
C VAL A 185 5.34 0.79 -3.77
N ALA A 186 6.46 1.13 -3.17
CA ALA A 186 6.58 1.11 -1.71
C ALA A 186 5.65 2.15 -1.08
N SER A 187 4.75 1.69 -0.19
CA SER A 187 3.76 2.56 0.49
C SER A 187 4.43 3.54 1.46
N PHE A 188 5.58 3.15 2.02
CA PHE A 188 6.36 3.93 2.96
C PHE A 188 7.80 3.99 2.51
N GLY A 189 8.34 5.17 2.35
CA GLY A 189 9.74 5.41 1.99
C GLY A 189 10.26 6.65 2.69
N ARG A 190 11.51 6.58 3.20
CA ARG A 190 12.24 7.75 3.66
C ARG A 190 13.07 8.25 2.46
N GLY A 191 12.59 9.28 1.75
CA GLY A 191 13.26 9.87 0.62
C GLY A 191 12.61 9.54 -0.72
N ARG A 192 13.20 8.68 -1.55
CA ARG A 192 12.71 8.41 -2.91
C ARG A 192 11.60 7.36 -2.93
N ILE A 193 10.59 7.58 -3.76
CA ILE A 193 9.60 6.56 -4.10
C ILE A 193 10.33 5.42 -4.83
N ARG A 194 10.08 4.18 -4.40
CA ARG A 194 10.70 3.01 -5.00
C ARG A 194 9.67 2.17 -5.74
N PHE A 195 9.95 1.92 -6.99
CA PHE A 195 9.21 0.99 -7.84
C PHE A 195 9.97 -0.34 -7.91
N VAL A 196 9.24 -1.44 -7.96
CA VAL A 196 9.81 -2.80 -8.04
C VAL A 196 9.06 -3.55 -9.13
N LEU A 197 9.76 -3.98 -10.16
CA LEU A 197 9.22 -4.86 -11.21
C LEU A 197 9.06 -6.27 -10.64
N ASN A 198 7.83 -6.80 -10.64
CA ASN A 198 7.51 -8.14 -10.15
C ASN A 198 7.47 -9.14 -11.31
N THR A 199 8.56 -9.84 -11.53
CA THR A 199 8.64 -10.92 -12.52
C THR A 199 8.40 -12.30 -11.92
N ALA A 200 8.35 -12.42 -10.59
CA ALA A 200 8.03 -13.66 -9.89
C ALA A 200 6.54 -14.02 -9.88
N GLY A 201 5.67 -13.07 -10.23
CA GLY A 201 4.23 -13.27 -10.11
C GLY A 201 3.74 -13.37 -8.66
N ALA A 202 4.50 -12.84 -7.71
CA ALA A 202 4.14 -12.87 -6.30
C ALA A 202 3.08 -11.80 -5.97
N LEU A 203 2.23 -12.09 -4.98
CA LEU A 203 1.27 -11.14 -4.44
C LEU A 203 1.97 -10.13 -3.52
N ASN A 204 1.42 -8.96 -3.39
CA ASN A 204 1.91 -7.94 -2.46
C ASN A 204 0.89 -7.62 -1.37
N LEU A 205 1.36 -7.57 -0.13
CA LEU A 205 0.59 -7.07 1.00
C LEU A 205 0.69 -5.54 1.09
N THR A 206 0.03 -4.94 2.09
CA THR A 206 -0.11 -3.48 2.25
C THR A 206 1.19 -2.68 2.34
N THR A 207 2.34 -3.34 2.49
CA THR A 207 3.67 -2.72 2.42
C THR A 207 3.96 -2.10 1.04
N PHE A 208 3.34 -2.64 0.00
CA PHE A 208 3.41 -2.15 -1.36
C PHE A 208 2.01 -1.89 -1.92
N HIS A 209 1.87 -0.85 -2.72
CA HIS A 209 0.77 -0.70 -3.65
C HIS A 209 1.10 -1.42 -4.96
N GLY A 210 0.12 -2.04 -5.57
CA GLY A 210 0.26 -2.64 -6.89
C GLY A 210 -0.09 -1.64 -7.98
N LEU A 211 0.75 -1.52 -9.00
CA LEU A 211 0.45 -0.82 -10.24
C LEU A 211 0.06 -1.82 -11.31
N TYR A 212 -1.08 -1.59 -11.92
CA TYR A 212 -1.64 -2.39 -13.01
C TYR A 212 -1.66 -1.52 -14.26
N PRO A 213 -0.67 -1.66 -15.17
CA PRO A 213 -0.61 -0.91 -16.41
C PRO A 213 -1.85 -1.14 -17.30
N GLN A 214 -2.24 -0.12 -18.02
CA GLN A 214 -3.37 -0.11 -18.94
C GLN A 214 -2.87 0.24 -20.34
N GLY A 215 -3.12 -0.64 -21.32
CA GLY A 215 -2.71 -0.42 -22.70
C GLY A 215 -1.21 -0.48 -22.97
N LEU A 216 -0.39 -0.90 -22.00
CA LEU A 216 1.06 -1.02 -22.17
C LEU A 216 1.48 -2.46 -22.48
N SER A 217 2.43 -2.64 -23.36
CA SER A 217 3.12 -3.91 -23.58
C SER A 217 3.98 -4.30 -22.38
N LYS A 218 4.45 -5.55 -22.35
CA LYS A 218 5.38 -6.01 -21.27
C LYS A 218 6.66 -5.18 -21.25
N ALA A 219 7.22 -4.82 -22.40
CA ALA A 219 8.42 -3.99 -22.47
C ALA A 219 8.19 -2.58 -21.95
N GLN A 220 7.08 -1.94 -22.34
CA GLN A 220 6.69 -0.62 -21.82
C GLN A 220 6.39 -0.66 -20.33
N THR A 221 5.76 -1.74 -19.85
CA THR A 221 5.53 -1.94 -18.39
C THR A 221 6.84 -2.03 -17.62
N ALA A 222 7.85 -2.68 -18.18
CA ALA A 222 9.16 -2.78 -17.53
C ALA A 222 9.97 -1.46 -17.56
N ALA A 223 9.65 -0.58 -18.52
CA ALA A 223 10.27 0.75 -18.64
C ALA A 223 9.57 1.83 -17.81
N LEU A 224 8.34 1.56 -17.33
CA LEU A 224 7.56 2.45 -16.45
C LEU A 224 8.13 2.48 -15.02
#